data_8767c5a0408ca09f9435b84275719aa5
#
_entry.id   8767c5a0408ca09f9435b84275719aa5
#
_cell.length_a   1.000
_cell.length_b   1.000
_cell.length_c   1.000
_cell.angle_alpha   90.00
_cell.angle_beta   90.00
_cell.angle_gamma   90.00
#
_symmetry.space_group_name_H-M   'P 1'
#
loop_
_entity.id
_entity.type
_entity.pdbx_description
1 polymer ?
#
loop_
_entity_poly.entity_id
_entity_poly.type
_entity_poly.pdbx_seq_one_letter_code
_entity_poly.pdbx_strand_id
1 'polypeptide(L)'
;MFGDLWRREQHVIPRFAIPKSWFINRTFDWGSSHQFSVGWWAQANGEEVDVLLDNGTWTKFAPPAGSLIQIYEYYGTNEIGTNKGLQLGARQIAKDIVAIEHALYDSGWLESEIHAGAADNQIWNKINDDTPAIADLMASERVTWLNSNKSAGSRINGAQIMRDMLEDTLKNNVERPHIYFMSNCVSSIATLPILPRDTKKLDDVDTNAEDHCWDMTRYRLLQGIEDGSITARVRY
;
A
#
# COMPACT_ATOMS: atom_id res chain seq x y z
N MET A 1 -6.43 14.08 8.40
CA MET A 1 -6.98 13.95 7.01
C MET A 1 -8.06 12.88 6.95
N PHE A 2 -7.86 11.72 7.59
CA PHE A 2 -8.77 10.56 7.50
C PHE A 2 -9.44 10.18 8.82
N GLY A 3 -9.04 10.76 9.96
CA GLY A 3 -9.48 10.36 11.30
C GLY A 3 -10.98 10.49 11.57
N ASP A 4 -11.67 11.36 10.83
CA ASP A 4 -13.12 11.51 10.89
C ASP A 4 -13.87 10.26 10.35
N LEU A 5 -13.29 9.56 9.37
CA LEU A 5 -13.84 8.37 8.73
C LEU A 5 -13.21 7.06 9.22
N TRP A 6 -12.02 7.12 9.81
CA TRP A 6 -11.33 5.93 10.28
C TRP A 6 -12.00 5.31 11.52
N ARG A 7 -12.30 4.02 11.46
CA ARG A 7 -12.76 3.21 12.61
C ARG A 7 -11.95 1.92 12.62
N ARG A 8 -11.15 1.73 13.68
CA ARG A 8 -10.27 0.56 13.79
C ARG A 8 -11.05 -0.75 13.66
N GLU A 9 -12.21 -0.83 14.27
CA GLU A 9 -13.07 -2.03 14.33
C GLU A 9 -13.65 -2.42 12.96
N GLN A 10 -13.63 -1.51 12.00
CA GLN A 10 -14.19 -1.74 10.65
C GLN A 10 -13.12 -1.77 9.57
N HIS A 11 -12.04 -0.99 9.72
CA HIS A 11 -10.98 -0.90 8.70
C HIS A 11 -9.79 -1.81 8.99
N VAL A 12 -9.63 -2.28 10.25
CA VAL A 12 -8.54 -3.21 10.60
C VAL A 12 -9.11 -4.61 10.77
N ILE A 13 -8.57 -5.54 10.00
CA ILE A 13 -9.04 -6.93 9.95
C ILE A 13 -7.93 -7.90 10.38
N PRO A 14 -8.28 -9.08 10.91
CA PRO A 14 -7.31 -10.12 11.18
C PRO A 14 -6.58 -10.55 9.91
N ARG A 15 -5.41 -11.17 10.08
CA ARG A 15 -4.69 -11.78 8.97
C ARG A 15 -5.39 -13.06 8.51
N PHE A 16 -5.41 -13.28 7.20
CA PHE A 16 -5.86 -14.53 6.59
C PHE A 16 -5.03 -14.81 5.33
N ALA A 17 -4.99 -16.08 4.90
CA ALA A 17 -4.34 -16.47 3.66
C ALA A 17 -5.11 -15.89 2.47
N ILE A 18 -4.41 -15.20 1.58
CA ILE A 18 -5.04 -14.52 0.44
C ILE A 18 -5.42 -15.54 -0.62
N PRO A 19 -6.68 -15.54 -1.10
CA PRO A 19 -7.12 -16.42 -2.16
C PRO A 19 -6.26 -16.28 -3.42
N LYS A 20 -5.97 -17.40 -4.08
CA LYS A 20 -5.17 -17.41 -5.30
C LYS A 20 -5.79 -16.63 -6.45
N SER A 21 -7.11 -16.44 -6.43
CA SER A 21 -7.88 -15.69 -7.41
C SER A 21 -7.77 -14.16 -7.27
N TRP A 22 -7.21 -13.67 -6.14
CA TRP A 22 -7.08 -12.24 -5.91
C TRP A 22 -5.80 -11.70 -6.53
N PHE A 23 -5.92 -10.52 -7.16
CA PHE A 23 -4.77 -9.81 -7.69
C PHE A 23 -3.94 -9.22 -6.56
N ILE A 24 -2.61 -9.41 -6.61
CA ILE A 24 -1.69 -8.89 -5.60
C ILE A 24 -0.63 -8.04 -6.28
N ASN A 25 -0.38 -6.86 -5.74
CA ASN A 25 0.76 -6.04 -6.11
C ASN A 25 1.41 -5.38 -4.89
N ARG A 26 2.55 -4.73 -5.10
CA ARG A 26 3.20 -3.90 -4.09
C ARG A 26 3.37 -2.48 -4.59
N THR A 27 3.37 -1.52 -3.66
CA THR A 27 3.64 -0.10 -3.92
C THR A 27 4.74 0.41 -3.02
N PHE A 28 5.43 1.46 -3.45
CA PHE A 28 6.65 1.91 -2.79
C PHE A 28 6.76 3.42 -2.77
N ASP A 29 6.95 3.97 -1.57
CA ASP A 29 7.37 5.35 -1.38
C ASP A 29 8.82 5.39 -0.91
N TRP A 30 9.67 6.11 -1.67
CA TRP A 30 11.11 6.19 -1.42
C TRP A 30 11.43 7.26 -0.37
N GLY A 31 12.18 6.89 0.64
CA GLY A 31 12.79 7.82 1.59
C GLY A 31 14.31 7.59 1.70
N SER A 32 15.09 8.61 1.48
CA SER A 32 16.57 8.55 1.61
C SER A 32 17.04 8.90 3.03
N SER A 33 16.56 10.01 3.58
CA SER A 33 16.82 10.46 4.95
C SER A 33 15.64 10.24 5.88
N HIS A 34 14.45 10.18 5.32
CA HIS A 34 13.20 9.81 5.96
C HIS A 34 12.91 8.33 5.77
N GLN A 35 11.80 7.85 6.31
CA GLN A 35 11.36 6.48 6.12
C GLN A 35 11.04 6.21 4.66
N PHE A 36 11.27 4.97 4.23
CA PHE A 36 10.62 4.44 3.05
C PHE A 36 9.38 3.63 3.48
N SER A 37 8.45 3.43 2.58
CA SER A 37 7.27 2.61 2.82
C SER A 37 7.00 1.68 1.65
N VAL A 38 6.95 0.37 1.92
CA VAL A 38 6.49 -0.64 0.97
C VAL A 38 5.20 -1.24 1.50
N GLY A 39 4.17 -1.29 0.67
CA GLY A 39 2.90 -1.94 1.00
C GLY A 39 2.57 -3.04 -0.01
N TRP A 40 2.18 -4.21 0.47
CA TRP A 40 1.60 -5.27 -0.35
C TRP A 40 0.09 -5.20 -0.25
N TRP A 41 -0.57 -5.26 -1.39
CA TRP A 41 -2.00 -5.04 -1.53
C TRP A 41 -2.66 -6.21 -2.24
N ALA A 42 -3.72 -6.72 -1.66
CA ALA A 42 -4.64 -7.63 -2.35
C ALA A 42 -5.87 -6.85 -2.83
N GLN A 43 -6.35 -7.16 -4.03
CA GLN A 43 -7.61 -6.67 -4.55
C GLN A 43 -8.61 -7.82 -4.57
N ALA A 44 -9.65 -7.70 -3.76
CA ALA A 44 -10.71 -8.69 -3.69
C ALA A 44 -11.52 -8.74 -4.98
N ASN A 45 -11.98 -9.93 -5.35
CA ASN A 45 -12.85 -10.16 -6.51
C ASN A 45 -14.33 -10.36 -6.14
N GLY A 46 -14.68 -10.20 -4.83
CA GLY A 46 -16.03 -10.39 -4.32
C GLY A 46 -16.29 -11.79 -3.74
N GLU A 47 -15.31 -12.70 -3.80
CA GLU A 47 -15.48 -14.02 -3.16
C GLU A 47 -15.38 -13.93 -1.64
N GLU A 48 -16.11 -14.81 -0.97
CA GLU A 48 -16.10 -14.95 0.49
C GLU A 48 -14.90 -15.79 0.93
N VAL A 49 -14.25 -15.38 2.02
CA VAL A 49 -13.11 -16.08 2.61
C VAL A 49 -13.37 -16.37 4.09
N ASP A 50 -12.78 -17.46 4.59
CA ASP A 50 -12.80 -17.78 6.02
C ASP A 50 -11.66 -17.02 6.73
N VAL A 51 -12.00 -16.36 7.83
CA VAL A 51 -11.07 -15.58 8.66
C VAL A 51 -11.14 -16.07 10.10
N LEU A 52 -9.99 -16.40 10.68
CA LEU A 52 -9.85 -16.73 12.08
C LEU A 52 -9.70 -15.45 12.91
N LEU A 53 -10.63 -15.21 13.81
CA LEU A 53 -10.56 -14.10 14.76
C LEU A 53 -9.63 -14.41 15.93
N ASP A 54 -9.14 -13.37 16.61
CA ASP A 54 -8.24 -13.48 17.76
C ASP A 54 -8.81 -14.32 18.92
N ASN A 55 -10.13 -14.41 19.02
CA ASN A 55 -10.83 -15.23 20.01
C ASN A 55 -10.94 -16.71 19.62
N GLY A 56 -10.34 -17.13 18.52
CA GLY A 56 -10.35 -18.49 18.00
C GLY A 56 -11.61 -18.91 17.24
N THR A 57 -12.53 -17.99 16.96
CA THR A 57 -13.72 -18.29 16.15
C THR A 57 -13.47 -17.98 14.67
N TRP A 58 -14.05 -18.81 13.79
CA TRP A 58 -14.06 -18.56 12.36
C TRP A 58 -15.25 -17.68 11.98
N THR A 59 -15.01 -16.73 11.09
CA THR A 59 -16.04 -15.88 10.50
C THR A 59 -15.86 -15.79 8.98
N LYS A 60 -16.91 -15.37 8.30
CA LYS A 60 -16.89 -15.10 6.88
C LYS A 60 -16.56 -13.63 6.62
N PHE A 61 -15.68 -13.38 5.66
CA PHE A 61 -15.35 -12.05 5.19
C PHE A 61 -15.57 -12.01 3.68
N ALA A 62 -16.50 -11.19 3.24
CA ALA A 62 -16.92 -11.06 1.84
C ALA A 62 -16.81 -9.60 1.39
N PRO A 63 -15.60 -9.10 1.14
CA PRO A 63 -15.41 -7.73 0.68
C PRO A 63 -15.96 -7.57 -0.75
N PRO A 64 -16.61 -6.44 -1.09
CA PRO A 64 -17.06 -6.19 -2.45
C PRO A 64 -15.91 -6.29 -3.46
N ALA A 65 -16.22 -6.68 -4.69
CA ALA A 65 -15.22 -6.74 -5.77
C ALA A 65 -14.53 -5.38 -5.97
N GLY A 66 -13.21 -5.40 -6.14
CA GLY A 66 -12.38 -4.20 -6.23
C GLY A 66 -11.93 -3.63 -4.88
N SER A 67 -12.39 -4.18 -3.75
CA SER A 67 -11.93 -3.76 -2.42
C SER A 67 -10.42 -3.99 -2.28
N LEU A 68 -9.74 -3.06 -1.63
CA LEU A 68 -8.30 -3.09 -1.40
C LEU A 68 -8.01 -3.49 0.05
N ILE A 69 -7.13 -4.44 0.20
CA ILE A 69 -6.65 -4.90 1.50
C ILE A 69 -5.13 -4.75 1.55
N GLN A 70 -4.61 -3.90 2.44
CA GLN A 70 -3.19 -3.92 2.73
C GLN A 70 -2.88 -5.16 3.56
N ILE A 71 -2.12 -6.10 2.98
CA ILE A 71 -1.87 -7.41 3.57
C ILE A 71 -0.54 -7.49 4.32
N TYR A 72 0.40 -6.65 3.94
CA TYR A 72 1.71 -6.55 4.58
C TYR A 72 2.32 -5.17 4.34
N GLU A 73 3.27 -4.79 5.21
CA GLU A 73 4.07 -3.57 5.05
C GLU A 73 5.52 -3.79 5.46
N TYR A 74 6.42 -3.04 4.82
CA TYR A 74 7.80 -2.89 5.25
C TYR A 74 8.10 -1.39 5.36
N TYR A 75 8.15 -0.90 6.58
CA TYR A 75 8.31 0.51 6.89
C TYR A 75 9.71 0.78 7.43
N GLY A 76 10.42 1.72 6.80
CA GLY A 76 11.82 1.99 7.02
C GLY A 76 12.12 2.83 8.25
N THR A 77 11.61 2.46 9.42
CA THR A 77 11.91 3.11 10.70
C THR A 77 12.06 2.10 11.83
N ASN A 78 12.82 2.48 12.87
CA ASN A 78 12.84 1.75 14.14
C ASN A 78 11.72 2.21 15.09
N GLU A 79 11.18 3.42 14.88
CA GLU A 79 10.20 4.02 15.77
C GLU A 79 9.25 4.91 14.98
N ILE A 80 7.96 4.52 14.96
CA ILE A 80 6.88 5.27 14.30
C ILE A 80 6.67 6.59 15.06
N GLY A 81 6.41 7.67 14.33
CA GLY A 81 6.18 9.01 14.91
C GLY A 81 7.43 9.87 15.04
N THR A 82 8.61 9.33 14.73
CA THR A 82 9.87 10.10 14.84
C THR A 82 10.31 10.77 13.56
N ASN A 83 9.72 10.38 12.43
CA ASN A 83 10.09 10.80 11.07
C ASN A 83 11.58 10.58 10.76
N LYS A 84 12.18 9.50 11.29
CA LYS A 84 13.57 9.10 11.07
C LYS A 84 13.66 7.78 10.34
N GLY A 85 14.31 7.77 9.17
CA GLY A 85 14.52 6.59 8.36
C GLY A 85 15.71 5.72 8.82
N LEU A 86 15.67 4.45 8.45
CA LEU A 86 16.76 3.47 8.65
C LEU A 86 17.98 3.73 7.77
N GLN A 87 17.89 4.63 6.80
CA GLN A 87 18.95 4.98 5.85
C GLN A 87 19.52 3.76 5.08
N LEU A 88 18.65 2.80 4.75
CA LEU A 88 19.04 1.63 3.97
C LEU A 88 19.23 2.00 2.49
N GLY A 89 20.23 1.39 1.86
CA GLY A 89 20.45 1.52 0.42
C GLY A 89 19.40 0.73 -0.40
N ALA A 90 19.14 1.18 -1.63
CA ALA A 90 18.13 0.58 -2.52
C ALA A 90 18.31 -0.94 -2.72
N ARG A 91 19.54 -1.44 -2.87
CA ARG A 91 19.79 -2.89 -2.99
C ARG A 91 19.42 -3.65 -1.73
N GLN A 92 19.67 -3.09 -0.54
CA GLN A 92 19.31 -3.75 0.71
C GLN A 92 17.78 -3.83 0.84
N ILE A 93 17.08 -2.72 0.59
CA ILE A 93 15.61 -2.71 0.61
C ILE A 93 15.05 -3.74 -0.39
N ALA A 94 15.62 -3.84 -1.59
CA ALA A 94 15.16 -4.82 -2.57
C ALA A 94 15.40 -6.27 -2.11
N LYS A 95 16.54 -6.57 -1.51
CA LYS A 95 16.80 -7.91 -0.91
C LYS A 95 15.83 -8.24 0.20
N ASP A 96 15.51 -7.25 1.05
CA ASP A 96 14.56 -7.44 2.14
C ASP A 96 13.14 -7.67 1.58
N ILE A 97 12.74 -6.95 0.51
CA ILE A 97 11.47 -7.19 -0.20
C ILE A 97 11.39 -8.64 -0.70
N VAL A 98 12.43 -9.13 -1.37
CA VAL A 98 12.48 -10.52 -1.87
C VAL A 98 12.39 -11.51 -0.72
N ALA A 99 13.10 -11.28 0.38
CA ALA A 99 13.06 -12.14 1.55
C ALA A 99 11.66 -12.17 2.21
N ILE A 100 11.00 -11.02 2.30
CA ILE A 100 9.62 -10.91 2.80
C ILE A 100 8.67 -11.69 1.89
N GLU A 101 8.76 -11.51 0.57
CA GLU A 101 7.90 -12.22 -0.39
C GLU A 101 8.08 -13.74 -0.30
N HIS A 102 9.31 -14.23 -0.21
CA HIS A 102 9.57 -15.65 0.03
C HIS A 102 8.92 -16.13 1.34
N ALA A 103 9.09 -15.39 2.43
CA ALA A 103 8.50 -15.75 3.71
C ALA A 103 6.95 -15.77 3.67
N LEU A 104 6.31 -14.88 2.90
CA LEU A 104 4.86 -14.88 2.71
C LEU A 104 4.39 -16.12 1.94
N TYR A 105 5.13 -16.56 0.92
CA TYR A 105 4.84 -17.81 0.19
C TYR A 105 5.11 -19.05 1.05
N ASP A 106 6.27 -19.13 1.69
CA ASP A 106 6.67 -20.29 2.49
C ASP A 106 5.74 -20.54 3.70
N SER A 107 5.17 -19.45 4.23
CA SER A 107 4.20 -19.53 5.34
C SER A 107 2.76 -19.77 4.89
N GLY A 108 2.49 -19.87 3.59
CA GLY A 108 1.15 -20.10 3.03
C GLY A 108 0.21 -18.91 3.12
N TRP A 109 0.73 -17.70 3.36
CA TRP A 109 -0.10 -16.49 3.34
C TRP A 109 -0.47 -16.07 1.92
N LEU A 110 0.37 -16.40 0.93
CA LEU A 110 0.18 -16.07 -0.48
C LEU A 110 0.45 -17.30 -1.35
N GLU A 111 -0.39 -17.46 -2.38
CA GLU A 111 -0.17 -18.43 -3.45
C GLU A 111 -0.10 -17.77 -4.83
N SER A 112 -0.59 -16.54 -4.95
CA SER A 112 -0.62 -15.77 -6.20
C SER A 112 0.67 -15.02 -6.43
N GLU A 113 0.98 -14.76 -7.69
CA GLU A 113 2.09 -13.89 -8.08
C GLU A 113 1.91 -12.46 -7.53
N ILE A 114 3.00 -11.86 -7.04
CA ILE A 114 3.03 -10.47 -6.64
C ILE A 114 3.51 -9.64 -7.82
N HIS A 115 2.63 -8.78 -8.33
CA HIS A 115 2.93 -7.91 -9.47
C HIS A 115 3.64 -6.62 -9.05
N ALA A 116 4.38 -6.03 -9.98
CA ALA A 116 4.91 -4.69 -9.80
C ALA A 116 3.77 -3.68 -9.71
N GLY A 117 3.82 -2.83 -8.71
CA GLY A 117 2.90 -1.70 -8.58
C GLY A 117 3.66 -0.37 -8.62
N ALA A 118 2.96 0.72 -8.37
CA ALA A 118 3.50 2.06 -8.52
C ALA A 118 4.50 2.41 -7.40
N ALA A 119 5.57 3.11 -7.79
CA ALA A 119 6.55 3.65 -6.88
C ALA A 119 6.73 5.16 -7.08
N ASP A 120 7.37 5.80 -6.11
CA ASP A 120 7.78 7.20 -6.25
C ASP A 120 8.63 7.38 -7.53
N ASN A 121 8.23 8.30 -8.39
CA ASN A 121 8.92 8.57 -9.66
C ASN A 121 10.36 9.05 -9.46
N GLN A 122 10.73 9.52 -8.28
CA GLN A 122 12.11 9.92 -7.97
C GLN A 122 13.11 8.77 -8.08
N ILE A 123 12.67 7.50 -7.93
CA ILE A 123 13.57 6.34 -8.01
C ILE A 123 14.19 6.14 -9.39
N TRP A 124 13.63 6.72 -10.45
CA TRP A 124 14.19 6.69 -11.81
C TRP A 124 15.14 7.87 -12.10
N ASN A 125 15.22 8.86 -11.20
CA ASN A 125 16.11 10.00 -11.40
C ASN A 125 17.56 9.55 -11.21
N LYS A 126 18.41 9.89 -12.20
CA LYS A 126 19.86 9.72 -12.10
C LYS A 126 20.49 10.98 -11.52
N ILE A 127 21.46 10.81 -10.64
CA ILE A 127 22.25 11.91 -10.10
C ILE A 127 23.26 12.39 -11.16
N ASN A 128 23.82 11.45 -11.92
CA ASN A 128 24.72 11.65 -13.04
C ASN A 128 24.68 10.43 -13.97
N ASP A 129 25.37 10.47 -15.10
CA ASP A 129 25.37 9.39 -16.10
C ASP A 129 26.00 8.08 -15.60
N ASP A 130 26.95 8.18 -14.67
CA ASP A 130 27.70 7.02 -14.15
C ASP A 130 27.02 6.33 -12.96
N THR A 131 26.03 6.98 -12.36
CA THR A 131 25.35 6.43 -11.17
C THR A 131 24.03 5.79 -11.57
N PRO A 132 23.84 4.47 -11.32
CA PRO A 132 22.56 3.82 -11.57
C PRO A 132 21.44 4.47 -10.78
N ALA A 133 20.25 4.57 -11.38
CA ALA A 133 19.05 5.01 -10.68
C ALA A 133 18.69 4.00 -9.57
N ILE A 134 17.93 4.44 -8.57
CA ILE A 134 17.44 3.58 -7.50
C ILE A 134 16.64 2.41 -8.09
N ALA A 135 15.79 2.68 -9.07
CA ALA A 135 15.00 1.66 -9.77
C ALA A 135 15.90 0.60 -10.44
N ASP A 136 17.02 1.00 -11.06
CA ASP A 136 17.98 0.09 -11.69
C ASP A 136 18.66 -0.82 -10.64
N LEU A 137 19.03 -0.23 -9.49
CA LEU A 137 19.61 -0.98 -8.37
C LEU A 137 18.64 -2.01 -7.80
N MET A 138 17.35 -1.66 -7.66
CA MET A 138 16.32 -2.57 -7.18
C MET A 138 16.01 -3.65 -8.22
N ALA A 139 15.95 -3.30 -9.50
CA ALA A 139 15.74 -4.24 -10.61
C ALA A 139 16.86 -5.30 -10.69
N SER A 140 18.12 -4.93 -10.37
CA SER A 140 19.23 -5.89 -10.30
C SER A 140 19.04 -6.96 -9.22
N GLU A 141 18.22 -6.70 -8.22
CA GLU A 141 17.80 -7.66 -7.17
C GLU A 141 16.38 -8.24 -7.47
N ARG A 142 15.90 -8.14 -8.72
CA ARG A 142 14.59 -8.66 -9.21
C ARG A 142 13.36 -7.95 -8.67
N VAL A 143 13.51 -6.75 -8.13
CA VAL A 143 12.39 -5.92 -7.68
C VAL A 143 12.17 -4.80 -8.70
N THR A 144 11.03 -4.85 -9.40
CA THR A 144 10.64 -3.86 -10.41
C THR A 144 9.42 -3.09 -9.97
N TRP A 145 9.25 -1.89 -10.53
CA TRP A 145 8.19 -0.96 -10.17
C TRP A 145 7.56 -0.33 -11.42
N LEU A 146 6.36 0.20 -11.27
CA LEU A 146 5.68 1.05 -12.24
C LEU A 146 5.74 2.51 -11.78
N ASN A 147 5.62 3.44 -12.71
CA ASN A 147 5.55 4.86 -12.37
C ASN A 147 4.24 5.19 -11.65
N SER A 148 4.32 5.97 -10.58
CA SER A 148 3.14 6.51 -9.91
C SER A 148 2.51 7.65 -10.73
N ASN A 149 1.19 7.80 -10.60
CA ASN A 149 0.50 8.94 -11.17
C ASN A 149 0.81 10.20 -10.34
N LYS A 150 1.61 11.12 -10.92
CA LYS A 150 1.95 12.44 -10.35
C LYS A 150 1.38 13.60 -11.17
N SER A 151 0.32 13.36 -11.93
CA SER A 151 -0.40 14.44 -12.64
C SER A 151 -0.94 15.49 -11.66
N ALA A 152 -1.16 16.71 -12.16
CA ALA A 152 -1.72 17.78 -11.34
C ALA A 152 -3.05 17.34 -10.69
N GLY A 153 -3.18 17.56 -9.39
CA GLY A 153 -4.36 17.15 -8.60
C GLY A 153 -4.35 15.67 -8.14
N SER A 154 -3.35 14.85 -8.52
CA SER A 154 -3.31 13.43 -8.14
C SER A 154 -3.31 13.20 -6.62
N ARG A 155 -2.70 14.09 -5.81
CA ARG A 155 -2.72 13.99 -4.34
C ARG A 155 -4.14 14.16 -3.80
N ILE A 156 -4.84 15.21 -4.25
CA ILE A 156 -6.22 15.49 -3.84
C ILE A 156 -7.16 14.37 -4.31
N ASN A 157 -7.01 13.93 -5.56
CA ASN A 157 -7.79 12.80 -6.09
C ASN A 157 -7.57 11.51 -5.29
N GLY A 158 -6.32 11.18 -4.97
CA GLY A 158 -6.02 10.02 -4.14
C GLY A 158 -6.61 10.13 -2.73
N ALA A 159 -6.57 11.34 -2.13
CA ALA A 159 -7.20 11.59 -0.84
C ALA A 159 -8.72 11.43 -0.88
N GLN A 160 -9.37 11.88 -1.96
CA GLN A 160 -10.80 11.69 -2.14
C GLN A 160 -11.17 10.21 -2.30
N ILE A 161 -10.44 9.45 -3.15
CA ILE A 161 -10.66 8.01 -3.31
C ILE A 161 -10.52 7.29 -1.95
N MET A 162 -9.49 7.62 -1.17
CA MET A 162 -9.32 7.03 0.17
C MET A 162 -10.51 7.33 1.08
N ARG A 163 -10.99 8.57 1.09
CA ARG A 163 -12.13 8.97 1.91
C ARG A 163 -13.40 8.25 1.48
N ASP A 164 -13.65 8.14 0.18
CA ASP A 164 -14.82 7.45 -0.37
C ASP A 164 -14.79 5.97 0.03
N MET A 165 -13.66 5.27 -0.13
CA MET A 165 -13.52 3.87 0.25
C MET A 165 -13.65 3.65 1.77
N LEU A 166 -13.11 4.54 2.61
CA LEU A 166 -13.29 4.49 4.06
C LEU A 166 -14.78 4.66 4.42
N GLU A 167 -15.47 5.62 3.81
CA GLU A 167 -16.90 5.86 4.06
C GLU A 167 -17.77 4.70 3.58
N ASP A 168 -17.47 4.13 2.39
CA ASP A 168 -18.19 2.98 1.85
C ASP A 168 -18.00 1.73 2.75
N THR A 169 -16.78 1.55 3.31
CA THR A 169 -16.51 0.52 4.32
C THR A 169 -17.37 0.73 5.58
N LEU A 170 -17.45 1.97 6.09
CA LEU A 170 -18.29 2.30 7.26
C LEU A 170 -19.77 2.03 7.04
N LYS A 171 -20.27 2.34 5.85
CA LYS A 171 -21.67 2.14 5.46
C LYS A 171 -21.98 0.70 5.06
N ASN A 172 -20.96 -0.15 4.97
CA ASN A 172 -21.05 -1.50 4.41
C ASN A 172 -21.76 -1.52 3.03
N ASN A 173 -21.34 -0.57 2.17
CA ASN A 173 -21.92 -0.39 0.85
C ASN A 173 -21.42 -1.47 -0.12
N VAL A 174 -22.17 -2.56 -0.24
CA VAL A 174 -21.78 -3.74 -1.04
C VAL A 174 -21.64 -3.48 -2.54
N GLU A 175 -22.09 -2.34 -3.05
CA GLU A 175 -21.97 -1.95 -4.46
C GLU A 175 -20.67 -1.18 -4.77
N ARG A 176 -19.88 -0.84 -3.74
CA ARG A 176 -18.67 -0.06 -3.86
C ARG A 176 -17.46 -0.77 -3.24
N PRO A 177 -16.27 -0.58 -3.80
CA PRO A 177 -15.04 -1.11 -3.20
C PRO A 177 -14.78 -0.52 -1.82
N HIS A 178 -14.32 -1.34 -0.92
CA HIS A 178 -13.92 -0.98 0.44
C HIS A 178 -12.39 -0.91 0.57
N ILE A 179 -11.90 -0.39 1.69
CA ILE A 179 -10.48 -0.43 2.04
C ILE A 179 -10.28 -1.00 3.43
N TYR A 180 -9.33 -1.94 3.54
CA TYR A 180 -8.99 -2.61 4.78
C TYR A 180 -7.47 -2.70 4.97
N PHE A 181 -7.08 -2.84 6.22
CA PHE A 181 -5.70 -3.03 6.64
C PHE A 181 -5.62 -4.27 7.53
N MET A 182 -4.77 -5.21 7.20
CA MET A 182 -4.53 -6.34 8.11
C MET A 182 -3.80 -5.87 9.36
N SER A 183 -4.09 -6.50 10.51
CA SER A 183 -3.63 -6.09 11.84
C SER A 183 -2.10 -6.00 11.99
N ASN A 184 -1.35 -6.65 11.10
CA ASN A 184 0.11 -6.57 11.02
C ASN A 184 0.65 -5.33 10.28
N CYS A 185 -0.21 -4.53 9.63
CA CYS A 185 0.17 -3.27 8.98
C CYS A 185 0.20 -2.13 10.02
N VAL A 186 1.07 -2.26 11.01
CA VAL A 186 1.07 -1.43 12.22
C VAL A 186 1.39 0.03 11.95
N SER A 187 2.28 0.32 10.98
CA SER A 187 2.69 1.69 10.64
C SER A 187 1.57 2.43 9.91
N SER A 188 0.95 1.79 8.92
CA SER A 188 -0.22 2.35 8.22
C SER A 188 -1.38 2.60 9.17
N ILE A 189 -1.67 1.63 10.07
CA ILE A 189 -2.73 1.74 11.07
C ILE A 189 -2.46 2.87 12.07
N ALA A 190 -1.20 3.11 12.42
CA ALA A 190 -0.82 4.16 13.36
C ALA A 190 -0.80 5.56 12.73
N THR A 191 -0.31 5.68 11.48
CA THR A 191 -0.04 6.99 10.86
C THR A 191 -1.23 7.54 10.06
N LEU A 192 -1.92 6.72 9.26
CA LEU A 192 -2.99 7.20 8.38
C LEU A 192 -4.12 7.96 9.11
N PRO A 193 -4.65 7.48 10.26
CA PRO A 193 -5.76 8.16 10.93
C PRO A 193 -5.40 9.55 11.46
N ILE A 194 -4.14 9.75 11.84
CA ILE A 194 -3.69 10.99 12.50
C ILE A 194 -3.07 12.01 11.55
N LEU A 195 -2.97 11.71 10.25
CA LEU A 195 -2.39 12.62 9.26
C LEU A 195 -3.10 13.98 9.26
N PRO A 196 -2.36 15.08 9.47
CA PRO A 196 -2.92 16.42 9.39
C PRO A 196 -3.24 16.80 7.95
N ARG A 197 -4.15 17.75 7.80
CA ARG A 197 -4.37 18.45 6.53
C ARG A 197 -3.32 19.54 6.35
N ASP A 198 -2.93 19.79 5.11
CA ASP A 198 -2.11 20.96 4.79
C ASP A 198 -2.85 22.25 5.20
N THR A 199 -2.13 23.18 5.80
CA THR A 199 -2.73 24.43 6.33
C THR A 199 -3.18 25.40 5.24
N LYS A 200 -2.61 25.30 4.03
CA LYS A 200 -2.91 26.15 2.87
C LYS A 200 -3.81 25.44 1.86
N LYS A 201 -3.71 24.10 1.78
CA LYS A 201 -4.48 23.25 0.87
C LYS A 201 -5.23 22.21 1.68
N LEU A 202 -6.34 22.59 2.27
CA LEU A 202 -7.13 21.75 3.20
C LEU A 202 -7.58 20.40 2.62
N ASP A 203 -7.57 20.26 1.28
CA ASP A 203 -7.90 19.01 0.60
C ASP A 203 -6.68 18.09 0.39
N ASP A 204 -5.48 18.53 0.82
CA ASP A 204 -4.24 17.76 0.75
C ASP A 204 -3.74 17.41 2.16
N VAL A 205 -2.84 16.42 2.23
CA VAL A 205 -2.11 16.03 3.44
C VAL A 205 -0.91 16.96 3.63
N ASP A 206 -0.61 17.32 4.87
CA ASP A 206 0.61 18.07 5.21
C ASP A 206 1.84 17.22 4.92
N THR A 207 2.65 17.66 3.96
CA THR A 207 3.89 16.97 3.53
C THR A 207 5.03 17.06 4.53
N ASN A 208 4.90 17.83 5.61
CA ASN A 208 5.87 17.85 6.70
C ASN A 208 5.57 16.80 7.78
N ALA A 209 4.40 16.16 7.71
CA ALA A 209 4.03 15.06 8.57
C ALA A 209 4.70 13.74 8.11
N GLU A 210 4.56 12.70 8.93
CA GLU A 210 5.00 11.34 8.57
C GLU A 210 4.00 10.73 7.58
N ASP A 211 4.09 11.14 6.29
CA ASP A 211 3.13 10.82 5.25
C ASP A 211 3.54 9.66 4.32
N HIS A 212 4.64 8.95 4.62
CA HIS A 212 5.17 7.91 3.74
C HIS A 212 4.23 6.71 3.55
N CYS A 213 3.54 6.27 4.62
CA CYS A 213 2.48 5.25 4.49
C CYS A 213 1.31 5.75 3.63
N TRP A 214 1.01 7.04 3.70
CA TRP A 214 -0.01 7.66 2.86
C TRP A 214 0.42 7.69 1.39
N ASP A 215 1.62 8.15 1.10
CA ASP A 215 2.09 8.24 -0.29
C ASP A 215 2.17 6.85 -0.95
N MET A 216 2.65 5.83 -0.24
CA MET A 216 2.60 4.44 -0.66
C MET A 216 1.15 3.96 -0.92
N THR A 217 0.21 4.24 0.00
CA THR A 217 -1.22 3.91 -0.15
C THR A 217 -1.82 4.66 -1.34
N ARG A 218 -1.55 5.95 -1.47
CA ARG A 218 -2.02 6.79 -2.57
C ARG A 218 -1.58 6.25 -3.93
N TYR A 219 -0.35 5.77 -4.05
CA TYR A 219 0.12 5.17 -5.30
C TYR A 219 -0.72 3.95 -5.66
N ARG A 220 -1.12 3.13 -4.68
CA ARG A 220 -2.03 2.00 -4.94
C ARG A 220 -3.42 2.46 -5.40
N LEU A 221 -4.00 3.43 -4.70
CA LEU A 221 -5.33 3.95 -5.01
C LEU A 221 -5.41 4.53 -6.43
N LEU A 222 -4.37 5.23 -6.86
CA LEU A 222 -4.31 5.86 -8.18
C LEU A 222 -4.02 4.90 -9.34
N GLN A 223 -3.62 3.66 -9.07
CA GLN A 223 -3.54 2.61 -10.09
C GLN A 223 -4.92 2.13 -10.54
N GLY A 224 -5.95 2.40 -9.72
CA GLY A 224 -7.31 1.94 -9.98
C GLY A 224 -7.53 0.47 -9.66
N ILE A 225 -8.65 -0.04 -10.12
CA ILE A 225 -9.06 -1.44 -9.97
C ILE A 225 -8.61 -2.20 -11.20
N GLU A 226 -7.85 -3.27 -11.01
CA GLU A 226 -7.48 -4.21 -12.07
C GLU A 226 -8.64 -5.20 -12.26
N ASP A 227 -9.12 -5.35 -13.47
CA ASP A 227 -10.28 -6.20 -13.79
C ASP A 227 -9.90 -7.66 -14.16
N GLY A 228 -8.80 -8.15 -13.57
CA GLY A 228 -8.37 -9.56 -13.73
C GLY A 228 -7.87 -9.94 -15.12
N SER A 229 -7.95 -9.07 -16.09
CA SER A 229 -7.30 -9.23 -17.38
C SER A 229 -5.88 -8.68 -17.30
N ILE A 230 -4.88 -9.55 -17.40
CA ILE A 230 -3.48 -9.20 -17.52
C ILE A 230 -3.28 -8.44 -18.83
N THR A 231 -3.59 -7.17 -18.82
CA THR A 231 -3.15 -6.25 -19.86
C THR A 231 -2.47 -5.08 -19.14
N ALA A 232 -1.15 -5.18 -19.03
CA ALA A 232 -0.30 -4.03 -18.75
C ALA A 232 -0.64 -2.93 -19.79
N ARG A 233 -1.57 -2.06 -19.47
CA ARG A 233 -1.76 -0.83 -20.25
C ARG A 233 -0.65 0.13 -19.85
N VAL A 234 0.52 -0.08 -20.43
CA VAL A 234 1.50 1.00 -20.56
C VAL A 234 0.82 2.07 -21.42
N ARG A 235 0.28 3.08 -20.79
CA ARG A 235 -0.10 4.31 -21.49
C ARG A 235 1.14 5.19 -21.54
N TYR A 236 1.66 5.37 -22.75
CA TYR A 236 2.68 6.34 -23.12
C TYR A 236 2.22 7.77 -22.82
#